data_9a34b57f5d29e37e73f89007b2a977bd
#
_entry.id   9a34b57f5d29e37e73f89007b2a977bd
#
_cell.length_a   1.000
_cell.length_b   1.000
_cell.length_c   1.000
_cell.angle_alpha   90.00
_cell.angle_beta   90.00
_cell.angle_gamma   90.00
#
_symmetry.space_group_name_H-M   'P 1'
#
loop_
_entity.id
_entity.type
_entity.pdbx_description
1 polymer ?
#
loop_
_entity_poly.entity_id
_entity_poly.type
_entity_poly.pdbx_seq_one_letter_code
_entity_poly.pdbx_strand_id
1 'polypeptide(L)'
;YVTHFNARDFDAIRAMIADDIRLDLVNRTRMRGKVEVSRYFGNYSAAGDWRLVPGLVEGRPAILVFDPNDGDAPPKYFMLLGWDGDKVATIRDFRYAPYIVDGAEYRV
;
A
#
# COMPACT_ATOMS: atom_id res chain seq x y z
N TYR A 1 1.17 0.27 -10.48
CA TYR A 1 0.61 0.76 -9.21
C TYR A 1 1.62 1.61 -8.43
N VAL A 2 2.78 1.05 -8.12
CA VAL A 2 3.79 1.73 -7.30
C VAL A 2 4.27 3.02 -7.97
N THR A 3 4.55 3.00 -9.26
CA THR A 3 5.01 4.19 -10.00
C THR A 3 3.99 5.33 -9.91
N HIS A 4 2.72 5.03 -10.16
CA HIS A 4 1.65 6.03 -10.07
C HIS A 4 1.46 6.53 -8.63
N PHE A 5 1.56 5.62 -7.67
CA PHE A 5 1.41 5.96 -6.25
C PHE A 5 2.50 6.92 -5.80
N ASN A 6 3.76 6.64 -6.12
CA ASN A 6 4.89 7.51 -5.79
C ASN A 6 4.80 8.87 -6.50
N ALA A 7 4.24 8.90 -7.71
CA ALA A 7 4.00 10.13 -8.47
C ALA A 7 2.78 10.92 -7.97
N ARG A 8 2.03 10.37 -7.01
CA ARG A 8 0.78 10.90 -6.50
C ARG A 8 -0.30 11.05 -7.58
N ASP A 9 -0.23 10.20 -8.60
CA ASP A 9 -1.22 10.14 -9.67
C ASP A 9 -2.35 9.19 -9.26
N PHE A 10 -3.18 9.64 -8.32
CA PHE A 10 -4.24 8.82 -7.76
C PHE A 10 -5.43 8.65 -8.70
N ASP A 11 -5.56 9.48 -9.73
CA ASP A 11 -6.54 9.25 -10.78
C ASP A 11 -6.18 8.00 -11.60
N ALA A 12 -4.89 7.82 -11.92
CA ALA A 12 -4.41 6.60 -12.57
C ALA A 12 -4.61 5.37 -11.66
N ILE A 13 -4.36 5.51 -10.36
CA ILE A 13 -4.59 4.43 -9.38
C ILE A 13 -6.07 4.04 -9.36
N ARG A 14 -6.99 5.01 -9.32
CA ARG A 14 -8.44 4.74 -9.32
C ARG A 14 -8.89 3.99 -10.57
N ALA A 15 -8.23 4.23 -11.70
CA ALA A 15 -8.50 3.48 -12.93
C ALA A 15 -8.02 2.03 -12.88
N MET A 16 -7.09 1.71 -11.99
CA MET A 16 -6.51 0.37 -11.83
C MET A 16 -7.24 -0.50 -10.81
N ILE A 17 -8.13 0.07 -9.99
CA ILE A 17 -8.82 -0.69 -8.94
C ILE A 17 -10.19 -1.17 -9.39
N ALA A 18 -10.62 -2.32 -8.87
CA ALA A 18 -11.95 -2.86 -9.13
C ALA A 18 -13.03 -2.00 -8.46
N ASP A 19 -14.25 -2.00 -9.02
CA ASP A 19 -15.37 -1.23 -8.46
C ASP A 19 -15.74 -1.68 -7.05
N ASP A 20 -15.57 -2.97 -6.76
CA ASP A 20 -15.84 -3.57 -5.47
C ASP A 20 -14.57 -3.76 -4.62
N ILE A 21 -13.57 -2.94 -4.84
CA ILE A 21 -12.30 -2.95 -4.09
C ILE A 21 -12.55 -3.05 -2.59
N ARG A 22 -11.76 -3.86 -1.90
CA ARG A 22 -11.77 -3.99 -0.45
C ARG A 22 -10.43 -3.56 0.10
N LEU A 23 -10.45 -2.72 1.11
CA LEU A 23 -9.27 -2.26 1.83
C LEU A 23 -9.35 -2.73 3.27
N ASP A 24 -8.31 -3.41 3.72
CA ASP A 24 -8.07 -3.69 5.13
C ASP A 24 -6.88 -2.83 5.58
N LEU A 25 -7.17 -1.75 6.28
CA LEU A 25 -6.17 -0.93 6.95
C LEU A 25 -5.99 -1.57 8.33
N VAL A 26 -5.03 -2.48 8.42
CA VAL A 26 -4.88 -3.40 9.55
C VAL A 26 -4.77 -2.65 10.88
N ASN A 27 -5.52 -3.07 11.87
CA ASN A 27 -5.68 -2.45 13.20
C ASN A 27 -6.35 -1.07 13.18
N ARG A 28 -6.94 -0.65 12.07
CA ARG A 28 -7.57 0.68 11.99
C ARG A 28 -9.01 0.60 11.51
N THR A 29 -9.22 0.15 10.25
CA THR A 29 -10.55 0.12 9.66
C THR A 29 -10.56 -0.73 8.39
N ARG A 30 -11.76 -1.04 7.93
CA ARG A 30 -11.97 -1.67 6.62
C ARG A 30 -12.86 -0.79 5.79
N MET A 31 -12.56 -0.72 4.49
CA MET A 31 -13.32 0.06 3.52
C MET A 31 -13.69 -0.80 2.33
N ARG A 32 -14.77 -0.45 1.65
CA ARG A 32 -15.25 -1.18 0.50
C ARG A 32 -15.78 -0.22 -0.56
N GLY A 33 -15.42 -0.49 -1.82
CA GLY A 33 -15.86 0.30 -2.97
C GLY A 33 -14.99 1.51 -3.24
N LYS A 34 -15.01 1.98 -4.49
CA LYS A 34 -14.14 3.07 -4.95
C LYS A 34 -14.32 4.38 -4.19
N VAL A 35 -15.54 4.73 -3.85
CA VAL A 35 -15.83 6.01 -3.18
C VAL A 35 -15.21 6.03 -1.80
N GLU A 36 -15.44 4.97 -1.04
CA GLU A 36 -14.92 4.85 0.33
C GLU A 36 -13.40 4.73 0.34
N VAL A 37 -12.84 3.89 -0.53
CA VAL A 37 -11.39 3.68 -0.63
C VAL A 37 -10.67 4.93 -1.15
N SER A 38 -11.34 5.83 -1.86
CA SER A 38 -10.75 7.10 -2.28
C SER A 38 -10.29 7.97 -1.11
N ARG A 39 -10.91 7.85 0.05
CA ARG A 39 -10.48 8.55 1.28
C ARG A 39 -9.10 8.08 1.73
N TYR A 40 -8.83 6.79 1.61
CA TYR A 40 -7.53 6.21 1.92
C TYR A 40 -6.44 6.81 1.02
N PHE A 41 -6.68 6.91 -0.29
CA PHE A 41 -5.73 7.54 -1.22
C PHE A 41 -5.57 9.02 -0.93
N GLY A 42 -6.63 9.72 -0.54
CA GLY A 42 -6.57 11.11 -0.14
C GLY A 42 -5.66 11.34 1.06
N ASN A 43 -5.70 10.44 2.04
CA ASN A 43 -4.81 10.50 3.21
C ASN A 43 -3.34 10.34 2.80
N TYR A 44 -3.03 9.42 1.90
CA TYR A 44 -1.68 9.26 1.38
C TYR A 44 -1.24 10.47 0.55
N SER A 45 -2.12 11.05 -0.23
CA SER A 45 -1.82 12.25 -1.01
C SER A 45 -1.39 13.41 -0.12
N ALA A 46 -1.99 13.54 1.07
CA ALA A 46 -1.66 14.60 2.03
C ALA A 46 -0.43 14.29 2.88
N ALA A 47 -0.03 13.02 3.01
CA ALA A 47 1.14 12.62 3.80
C ALA A 47 2.41 12.66 2.94
N GLY A 48 3.55 13.01 3.57
CA GLY A 48 4.85 13.05 2.89
C GLY A 48 5.89 12.10 3.49
N ASP A 49 5.47 11.20 4.36
CA ASP A 49 6.34 10.34 5.15
C ASP A 49 6.53 8.93 4.57
N TRP A 50 6.31 8.78 3.27
CA TRP A 50 6.33 7.45 2.64
C TRP A 50 6.97 7.47 1.24
N ARG A 51 7.58 6.36 0.88
CA ARG A 51 8.03 6.02 -0.47
C ARG A 51 7.82 4.52 -0.69
N LEU A 52 7.14 4.16 -1.76
CA LEU A 52 6.81 2.78 -2.08
C LEU A 52 7.87 2.15 -2.97
N VAL A 53 8.22 0.90 -2.66
CA VAL A 53 9.16 0.09 -3.46
C VAL A 53 8.56 -1.31 -3.61
N PRO A 54 8.46 -1.84 -4.83
CA PRO A 54 8.03 -3.24 -5.00
C PRO A 54 9.10 -4.19 -4.46
N GLY A 55 8.67 -5.26 -3.83
CA GLY A 55 9.57 -6.25 -3.27
C GLY A 55 8.85 -7.52 -2.86
N LEU A 56 9.47 -8.27 -1.96
CA LEU A 56 8.94 -9.52 -1.43
C LEU A 56 8.90 -9.46 0.09
N VAL A 57 7.86 -10.01 0.68
CA VAL A 57 7.74 -10.25 2.12
C VAL A 57 7.39 -11.74 2.30
N GLU A 58 8.23 -12.46 3.03
CA GLU A 58 8.10 -13.90 3.22
C GLU A 58 7.94 -14.64 1.88
N GLY A 59 8.70 -14.22 0.87
CA GLY A 59 8.68 -14.81 -0.46
C GLY A 59 7.47 -14.43 -1.33
N ARG A 60 6.59 -13.54 -0.87
CA ARG A 60 5.40 -13.11 -1.62
C ARG A 60 5.55 -11.68 -2.12
N PRO A 61 5.05 -11.38 -3.33
CA PRO A 61 5.04 -10.01 -3.83
C PRO A 61 4.34 -9.06 -2.85
N ALA A 62 5.01 -7.95 -2.55
CA ALA A 62 4.52 -6.95 -1.62
C ALA A 62 5.02 -5.57 -2.05
N ILE A 63 4.48 -4.53 -1.43
CA ILE A 63 4.97 -3.17 -1.56
C ILE A 63 5.60 -2.79 -0.23
N LEU A 64 6.89 -2.48 -0.26
CA LEU A 64 7.61 -2.02 0.93
C LEU A 64 7.51 -0.51 1.03
N VAL A 65 7.26 0.00 2.24
CA VAL A 65 7.10 1.44 2.47
C VAL A 65 8.26 1.94 3.33
N PHE A 66 9.03 2.86 2.77
CA PHE A 66 10.21 3.44 3.39
C PHE A 66 9.98 4.89 3.78
N ASP A 67 10.76 5.36 4.75
CA ASP A 67 10.87 6.79 5.03
C ASP A 67 11.70 7.43 3.90
N PRO A 68 11.15 8.41 3.16
CA PRO A 68 11.89 9.06 2.06
C PRO A 68 13.08 9.89 2.55
N ASN A 69 13.13 10.21 3.85
CA ASN A 69 14.19 11.03 4.44
C ASN A 69 15.31 10.20 5.08
N ASP A 70 15.18 8.87 5.11
CA ASP A 70 16.20 7.98 5.67
C ASP A 70 16.42 6.79 4.73
N GLY A 71 17.40 6.94 3.83
CA GLY A 71 17.71 5.92 2.84
C GLY A 71 18.29 4.62 3.38
N ASP A 72 18.81 4.64 4.61
CA ASP A 72 19.44 3.49 5.25
C ASP A 72 18.48 2.73 6.18
N ALA A 73 17.33 3.30 6.49
CA ALA A 73 16.36 2.64 7.38
C ALA A 73 15.69 1.45 6.71
N PRO A 74 15.35 0.40 7.48
CA PRO A 74 14.50 -0.68 6.97
C PRO A 74 13.10 -0.16 6.65
N PRO A 75 12.27 -0.95 5.92
CA PRO A 75 10.89 -0.52 5.65
C PRO A 75 10.12 -0.31 6.96
N LYS A 76 9.29 0.73 6.97
CA LYS A 76 8.44 1.06 8.11
C LYS A 76 7.28 0.08 8.24
N TYR A 77 6.71 -0.30 7.10
CA TYR A 77 5.61 -1.26 6.98
C TYR A 77 5.52 -1.72 5.53
N PHE A 78 4.54 -2.56 5.23
CA PHE A 78 4.31 -3.02 3.87
C PHE A 78 2.82 -3.06 3.56
N MET A 79 2.52 -3.21 2.27
CA MET A 79 1.17 -3.39 1.74
C MET A 79 1.12 -4.65 0.89
N LEU A 80 -0.02 -5.34 0.90
CA LEU A 80 -0.28 -6.49 0.05
C LEU A 80 -1.44 -6.16 -0.88
N LEU A 81 -1.27 -6.45 -2.18
CA LEU A 81 -2.31 -6.29 -3.18
C LEU A 81 -2.84 -7.65 -3.62
N GLY A 82 -4.15 -7.76 -3.75
CA GLY A 82 -4.79 -8.89 -4.44
C GLY A 82 -5.37 -8.41 -5.76
N TRP A 83 -5.22 -9.20 -6.80
CA TRP A 83 -5.64 -8.86 -8.15
C TRP A 83 -6.82 -9.72 -8.60
N ASP A 84 -7.71 -9.10 -9.37
CA ASP A 84 -8.75 -9.78 -10.14
C ASP A 84 -8.53 -9.40 -11.61
N GLY A 85 -7.90 -10.31 -12.38
CA GLY A 85 -7.43 -9.99 -13.71
C GLY A 85 -6.40 -8.85 -13.67
N ASP A 86 -6.69 -7.76 -14.34
CA ASP A 86 -5.82 -6.57 -14.42
C ASP A 86 -6.21 -5.47 -13.41
N LYS A 87 -7.18 -5.74 -12.52
CA LYS A 87 -7.64 -4.79 -11.52
C LYS A 87 -7.22 -5.19 -10.12
N VAL A 88 -6.85 -4.21 -9.32
CA VAL A 88 -6.59 -4.43 -7.89
C VAL A 88 -7.93 -4.63 -7.18
N ALA A 89 -8.13 -5.80 -6.61
CA ALA A 89 -9.38 -6.16 -5.93
C ALA A 89 -9.29 -6.01 -4.41
N THR A 90 -8.10 -6.19 -3.83
CA THR A 90 -7.88 -6.05 -2.39
C THR A 90 -6.59 -5.33 -2.09
N ILE A 91 -6.60 -4.55 -1.02
CA ILE A 91 -5.41 -3.89 -0.46
C ILE A 91 -5.39 -4.21 1.03
N ARG A 92 -4.26 -4.72 1.53
CA ARG A 92 -3.98 -4.83 2.96
C ARG A 92 -2.81 -3.92 3.28
N ASP A 93 -3.05 -2.92 4.11
CA ASP A 93 -2.06 -1.92 4.49
C ASP A 93 -1.73 -2.05 5.97
N PHE A 94 -0.46 -2.26 6.28
CA PHE A 94 0.02 -2.50 7.64
C PHE A 94 0.59 -1.25 8.30
N ARG A 95 0.21 -0.06 7.85
CA ARG A 95 0.69 1.23 8.40
C ARG A 95 0.51 1.33 9.91
N TYR A 96 -0.61 0.81 10.44
CA TYR A 96 -0.94 0.84 11.87
C TYR A 96 -0.57 -0.45 12.59
N ALA A 97 0.18 -1.32 11.94
CA ALA A 97 0.69 -2.57 12.51
C ALA A 97 2.17 -2.77 12.16
N PRO A 98 3.05 -1.78 12.41
CA PRO A 98 4.45 -1.85 11.98
C PRO A 98 5.23 -2.96 12.66
N TYR A 99 4.77 -3.46 13.81
CA TYR A 99 5.39 -4.60 14.51
C TYR A 99 5.40 -5.88 13.67
N ILE A 100 4.51 -6.02 12.69
CA ILE A 100 4.49 -7.18 11.79
C ILE A 100 5.75 -7.21 10.91
N VAL A 101 6.31 -6.05 10.58
CA VAL A 101 7.53 -5.94 9.78
C VAL A 101 8.76 -6.45 10.53
N ASP A 102 8.81 -6.26 11.84
CA ASP A 102 9.98 -6.60 12.67
C ASP A 102 10.35 -8.09 12.61
N GLY A 103 9.37 -8.96 12.45
CA GLY A 103 9.60 -10.41 12.36
C GLY A 103 9.57 -10.94 10.93
N ALA A 104 9.31 -10.09 9.94
CA ALA A 104 9.14 -10.53 8.56
C ALA A 104 10.46 -10.47 7.79
N GLU A 105 10.69 -11.48 6.95
CA GLU A 105 11.80 -11.50 6.02
C GLU A 105 11.38 -10.78 4.74
N TYR A 106 12.13 -9.75 4.33
CA TYR A 106 11.82 -8.97 3.15
C TYR A 106 13.00 -8.86 2.20
N ARG A 107 12.69 -8.61 0.91
CA ARG A 107 13.67 -8.31 -0.14
C ARG A 107 13.12 -7.22 -1.07
N VAL A 108 14.02 -6.37 -1.49
CA VAL A 108 13.74 -5.36 -2.51
C VAL A 108 13.98 -5.92 -3.91
#